data_d7fff5a4936e7a9711224ca0985c7af9
#
_entry.id   d7fff5a4936e7a9711224ca0985c7af9
#
_cell.length_a   1.000
_cell.length_b   1.000
_cell.length_c   1.000
_cell.angle_alpha   90.00
_cell.angle_beta   90.00
_cell.angle_gamma   90.00
#
_symmetry.space_group_name_H-M   'P 1'
#
loop_
_entity.id
_entity.type
_entity.pdbx_description
1 polymer ?
#
loop_
_entity_poly.entity_id
_entity_poly.type
_entity_poly.pdbx_seq_one_letter_code
_entity_poly.pdbx_strand_id
1 'polypeptide(L)'
;MRRAPLCLLLLLGLALAPAVSHARAHPHVRVYIEAPYLELHTGPGRGYPVFNVVPRGQSVEILFRRTQWLKVLTPRGVQGWVSEQDMMQTRLSDGSPLDLHIGTRAGFTSHRFEVGAFAGVWGGASLISSYASLSFNSQLALEAAVGEFFGRYSNGVTADIGLSHVIVPQWRISPFLMLGGGVVHTEPKATLVQPSNRTEQTAYVGGGLRFYLSRSCFVRAEYKTHMVFTKLNRNEVEDEWKLGFAVFF
;
A
#
# COMPACT_ATOMS: atom_id res chain seq x y z
N MET A 1 -13.90 19.04 -31.15
CA MET A 1 -13.39 17.72 -31.58
C MET A 1 -12.83 17.04 -30.36
N ARG A 2 -13.48 15.96 -29.88
CA ARG A 2 -13.23 15.26 -28.60
C ARG A 2 -12.03 14.32 -28.73
N ARG A 3 -10.89 14.69 -28.18
CA ARG A 3 -9.69 13.80 -28.13
C ARG A 3 -9.19 13.45 -26.70
N ALA A 4 -9.97 13.77 -25.67
CA ALA A 4 -9.56 13.58 -24.27
C ALA A 4 -9.69 12.15 -23.66
N PRO A 5 -10.52 11.21 -24.13
CA PRO A 5 -10.64 9.92 -23.43
C PRO A 5 -9.51 8.92 -23.72
N LEU A 6 -8.65 9.18 -24.73
CA LEU A 6 -7.66 8.18 -25.15
C LEU A 6 -6.46 8.06 -24.18
N CYS A 7 -6.07 9.16 -23.54
CA CYS A 7 -4.95 9.14 -22.60
C CYS A 7 -5.29 8.47 -21.27
N LEU A 8 -6.53 8.64 -20.78
CA LEU A 8 -6.98 8.01 -19.54
C LEU A 8 -7.11 6.49 -19.69
N LEU A 9 -7.56 6.01 -20.87
CA LEU A 9 -7.63 4.59 -21.19
C LEU A 9 -6.25 3.94 -21.33
N LEU A 10 -5.24 4.68 -21.81
CA LEU A 10 -3.86 4.18 -21.91
C LEU A 10 -3.19 4.06 -20.53
N LEU A 11 -3.46 4.98 -19.61
CA LEU A 11 -2.97 4.90 -18.23
C LEU A 11 -3.65 3.79 -17.43
N LEU A 12 -4.95 3.58 -17.65
CA LEU A 12 -5.69 2.47 -17.03
C LEU A 12 -5.26 1.10 -17.61
N GLY A 13 -4.92 1.05 -18.89
CA GLY A 13 -4.42 -0.17 -19.55
C GLY A 13 -3.03 -0.56 -19.08
N LEU A 14 -2.17 0.39 -18.68
CA LEU A 14 -0.83 0.11 -18.15
C LEU A 14 -0.90 -0.41 -16.70
N ALA A 15 -1.93 -0.03 -15.94
CA ALA A 15 -2.15 -0.55 -14.58
C ALA A 15 -2.72 -1.98 -14.55
N LEU A 16 -3.31 -2.44 -15.67
CA LEU A 16 -3.86 -3.79 -15.83
C LEU A 16 -2.91 -4.77 -16.52
N ALA A 17 -1.68 -4.35 -16.87
CA ALA A 17 -0.67 -5.30 -17.29
C ALA A 17 -0.52 -6.34 -16.16
N PRO A 18 -0.77 -7.64 -16.39
CA PRO A 18 -0.54 -8.64 -15.37
C PRO A 18 0.93 -8.53 -15.00
N ALA A 19 1.21 -8.05 -13.80
CA ALA A 19 2.51 -8.20 -13.21
C ALA A 19 2.77 -9.70 -13.24
N VAL A 20 3.62 -10.14 -14.17
CA VAL A 20 4.13 -11.51 -14.18
C VAL A 20 4.89 -11.63 -12.88
N SER A 21 4.14 -11.99 -11.84
CA SER A 21 4.67 -12.35 -10.56
C SER A 21 5.53 -13.59 -10.82
N HIS A 22 6.81 -13.36 -11.05
CA HIS A 22 7.79 -14.41 -10.88
C HIS A 22 7.67 -14.77 -9.40
N ALA A 23 6.90 -15.83 -9.11
CA ALA A 23 6.90 -16.47 -7.82
C ALA A 23 8.36 -16.83 -7.55
N ARG A 24 9.09 -15.94 -6.85
CA ARG A 24 10.35 -16.30 -6.24
C ARG A 24 10.01 -17.46 -5.34
N ALA A 25 10.53 -18.64 -5.65
CA ALA A 25 10.53 -19.75 -4.73
C ALA A 25 11.16 -19.20 -3.45
N HIS A 26 10.32 -18.89 -2.46
CA HIS A 26 10.81 -18.51 -1.15
C HIS A 26 11.62 -19.69 -0.66
N PRO A 27 12.87 -19.50 -0.21
CA PRO A 27 13.61 -20.58 0.40
C PRO A 27 12.74 -21.14 1.52
N HIS A 28 12.36 -22.41 1.41
CA HIS A 28 11.54 -23.07 2.40
C HIS A 28 12.27 -23.00 3.75
N VAL A 29 11.69 -22.30 4.71
CA VAL A 29 12.30 -22.11 6.02
C VAL A 29 12.12 -23.38 6.82
N ARG A 30 13.23 -24.00 7.22
CA ARG A 30 13.24 -25.19 8.08
C ARG A 30 13.36 -24.77 9.53
N VAL A 31 12.48 -25.31 10.37
CA VAL A 31 12.45 -25.06 11.81
C VAL A 31 12.47 -26.36 12.60
N TYR A 32 13.02 -26.31 13.80
CA TYR A 32 13.14 -27.44 14.73
C TYR A 32 12.16 -27.26 15.89
N ILE A 33 11.54 -28.36 16.31
CA ILE A 33 10.50 -28.37 17.34
C ILE A 33 11.17 -28.45 18.72
N GLU A 34 10.95 -27.43 19.55
CA GLU A 34 11.37 -27.42 20.99
C GLU A 34 10.28 -27.91 21.93
N ALA A 35 9.01 -27.71 21.57
CA ALA A 35 7.88 -28.22 22.31
C ALA A 35 7.93 -29.77 22.37
N PRO A 36 7.26 -30.41 23.31
CA PRO A 36 7.21 -31.88 23.38
C PRO A 36 6.73 -32.52 22.08
N TYR A 37 5.82 -31.88 21.40
CA TYR A 37 5.29 -32.27 20.09
C TYR A 37 4.65 -31.06 19.38
N LEU A 38 4.45 -31.18 18.08
CA LEU A 38 3.76 -30.21 17.21
C LEU A 38 2.58 -30.91 16.55
N GLU A 39 1.38 -30.39 16.76
CA GLU A 39 0.13 -30.95 16.19
C GLU A 39 -0.09 -30.48 14.77
N LEU A 40 -0.40 -31.43 13.87
CA LEU A 40 -0.74 -31.16 12.48
C LEU A 40 -2.24 -31.34 12.26
N HIS A 41 -2.90 -30.27 11.89
CA HIS A 41 -4.32 -30.24 11.56
C HIS A 41 -4.56 -30.47 10.07
N THR A 42 -5.74 -31.01 9.73
CA THR A 42 -6.14 -31.25 8.33
C THR A 42 -6.45 -29.95 7.57
N GLY A 43 -6.71 -28.83 8.27
CA GLY A 43 -7.03 -27.53 7.69
C GLY A 43 -6.64 -26.35 8.58
N PRO A 44 -6.70 -25.12 8.03
CA PRO A 44 -6.25 -23.89 8.70
C PRO A 44 -7.32 -23.35 9.66
N GLY A 45 -7.54 -24.02 10.78
CA GLY A 45 -8.50 -23.59 11.80
C GLY A 45 -8.60 -24.57 12.97
N ARG A 46 -8.98 -24.06 14.15
CA ARG A 46 -9.12 -24.87 15.37
C ARG A 46 -10.19 -25.96 15.29
N GLY A 47 -11.15 -25.82 14.38
CA GLY A 47 -12.20 -26.82 14.16
C GLY A 47 -11.77 -28.01 13.28
N TYR A 48 -10.60 -27.96 12.68
CA TYR A 48 -10.06 -29.09 11.92
C TYR A 48 -9.35 -30.07 12.83
N PRO A 49 -9.61 -31.40 12.65
CA PRO A 49 -9.01 -32.41 13.52
C PRO A 49 -7.49 -32.50 13.36
N VAL A 50 -6.82 -32.81 14.46
CA VAL A 50 -5.43 -33.22 14.47
C VAL A 50 -5.33 -34.62 13.89
N PHE A 51 -4.49 -34.84 12.90
CA PHE A 51 -4.32 -36.12 12.24
C PHE A 51 -2.89 -36.69 12.33
N ASN A 52 -1.93 -35.83 12.69
CA ASN A 52 -0.54 -36.24 12.86
C ASN A 52 0.16 -35.39 13.93
N VAL A 53 1.24 -35.90 14.49
CA VAL A 53 2.03 -35.24 15.52
C VAL A 53 3.52 -35.40 15.18
N VAL A 54 4.26 -34.31 15.27
CA VAL A 54 5.72 -34.30 15.07
C VAL A 54 6.41 -34.13 16.41
N PRO A 55 7.24 -35.09 16.86
CA PRO A 55 7.88 -35.02 18.17
C PRO A 55 9.02 -33.99 18.22
N ARG A 56 9.41 -33.63 19.47
CA ARG A 56 10.55 -32.75 19.76
C ARG A 56 11.81 -33.20 19.02
N GLY A 57 12.60 -32.22 18.58
CA GLY A 57 13.88 -32.42 17.89
C GLY A 57 13.77 -32.75 16.41
N GLN A 58 12.59 -33.03 15.91
CA GLN A 58 12.37 -33.12 14.47
C GLN A 58 12.20 -31.72 13.83
N SER A 59 12.49 -31.65 12.54
CA SER A 59 12.31 -30.41 11.77
C SER A 59 11.04 -30.50 10.94
N VAL A 60 10.46 -29.33 10.64
CA VAL A 60 9.42 -29.16 9.64
C VAL A 60 9.79 -28.00 8.70
N GLU A 61 9.34 -28.08 7.48
CA GLU A 61 9.57 -27.06 6.47
C GLU A 61 8.29 -26.24 6.27
N ILE A 62 8.39 -24.91 6.38
CA ILE A 62 7.26 -24.02 6.22
C ILE A 62 7.03 -23.81 4.73
N LEU A 63 5.86 -24.22 4.21
CA LEU A 63 5.52 -24.07 2.80
C LEU A 63 4.90 -22.70 2.53
N PHE A 64 3.84 -22.36 3.25
CA PHE A 64 3.19 -21.07 3.19
C PHE A 64 2.30 -20.82 4.42
N ARG A 65 1.84 -19.58 4.57
CA ARG A 65 0.98 -19.14 5.65
C ARG A 65 -0.40 -18.76 5.12
N ARG A 66 -1.43 -19.10 5.88
CA ARG A 66 -2.79 -18.65 5.65
C ARG A 66 -3.40 -18.17 6.97
N THR A 67 -3.65 -16.87 7.08
CA THR A 67 -4.12 -16.24 8.34
C THR A 67 -3.17 -16.50 9.52
N GLN A 68 -3.63 -17.18 10.56
CA GLN A 68 -2.87 -17.57 11.76
C GLN A 68 -2.42 -19.04 11.70
N TRP A 69 -2.40 -19.65 10.51
CA TRP A 69 -2.04 -21.05 10.31
C TRP A 69 -0.93 -21.17 9.27
N LEU A 70 0.04 -22.02 9.53
CA LEU A 70 1.13 -22.32 8.63
C LEU A 70 0.96 -23.72 8.07
N LYS A 71 1.09 -23.85 6.75
CA LYS A 71 1.19 -25.16 6.13
C LYS A 71 2.63 -25.61 6.19
N VAL A 72 2.86 -26.78 6.76
CA VAL A 72 4.19 -27.34 6.95
C VAL A 72 4.32 -28.69 6.27
N LEU A 73 5.57 -29.04 5.93
CA LEU A 73 5.95 -30.33 5.39
C LEU A 73 6.91 -31.00 6.37
N THR A 74 6.59 -32.23 6.76
CA THR A 74 7.48 -33.03 7.60
C THR A 74 8.55 -33.72 6.73
N PRO A 75 9.69 -34.18 7.31
CA PRO A 75 10.70 -34.96 6.57
C PRO A 75 10.16 -36.26 5.94
N ARG A 76 9.04 -36.75 6.45
CA ARG A 76 8.34 -37.94 5.92
C ARG A 76 7.37 -37.63 4.77
N GLY A 77 7.33 -36.40 4.29
CA GLY A 77 6.44 -35.98 3.21
C GLY A 77 5.00 -35.69 3.62
N VAL A 78 4.67 -35.70 4.91
CA VAL A 78 3.32 -35.41 5.40
C VAL A 78 3.14 -33.89 5.47
N GLN A 79 2.07 -33.40 4.87
CA GLN A 79 1.68 -31.99 4.90
C GLN A 79 0.54 -31.80 5.90
N GLY A 80 0.63 -30.76 6.73
CA GLY A 80 -0.44 -30.40 7.66
C GLY A 80 -0.44 -28.92 7.98
N TRP A 81 -1.40 -28.50 8.77
CA TRP A 81 -1.54 -27.12 9.23
C TRP A 81 -1.22 -27.03 10.71
N VAL A 82 -0.43 -26.03 11.07
CA VAL A 82 -0.01 -25.75 12.43
C VAL A 82 -0.41 -24.33 12.78
N SER A 83 -0.84 -24.10 14.02
CA SER A 83 -1.17 -22.77 14.48
C SER A 83 0.10 -21.91 14.60
N GLU A 84 -0.03 -20.60 14.40
CA GLU A 84 1.05 -19.65 14.61
C GLU A 84 1.59 -19.71 16.05
N GLN A 85 0.69 -19.92 17.01
CA GLN A 85 1.05 -20.00 18.43
C GLN A 85 1.95 -21.20 18.75
N ASP A 86 1.70 -22.35 18.14
CA ASP A 86 2.50 -23.56 18.33
C ASP A 86 3.85 -23.44 17.59
N MET A 87 3.84 -22.78 16.43
CA MET A 87 5.07 -22.51 15.67
C MET A 87 6.02 -21.53 16.37
N MET A 88 5.54 -20.65 17.25
CA MET A 88 6.43 -19.79 18.06
C MET A 88 7.29 -20.59 19.05
N GLN A 89 6.95 -21.86 19.31
CA GLN A 89 7.72 -22.78 20.13
C GLN A 89 8.73 -23.61 19.31
N THR A 90 9.10 -23.11 18.13
CA THR A 90 10.11 -23.71 17.27
C THR A 90 11.32 -22.79 17.12
N ARG A 91 12.46 -23.34 16.68
CA ARG A 91 13.68 -22.56 16.40
C ARG A 91 14.16 -22.79 14.98
N LEU A 92 14.84 -21.78 14.46
CA LEU A 92 15.59 -21.88 13.22
C LEU A 92 16.81 -22.78 13.39
N SER A 93 17.45 -23.15 12.29
CA SER A 93 18.66 -24.01 12.28
C SER A 93 19.87 -23.38 12.99
N ASP A 94 19.88 -22.07 13.19
CA ASP A 94 20.90 -21.32 13.92
C ASP A 94 20.61 -21.19 15.43
N GLY A 95 19.50 -21.79 15.89
CA GLY A 95 19.06 -21.74 17.30
C GLY A 95 18.28 -20.48 17.66
N SER A 96 18.10 -19.53 16.73
CA SER A 96 17.28 -18.34 16.96
C SER A 96 15.79 -18.70 17.03
N PRO A 97 14.98 -17.99 17.82
CA PRO A 97 13.54 -18.21 17.84
C PRO A 97 12.96 -17.90 16.47
N LEU A 98 11.98 -18.69 16.04
CA LEU A 98 11.24 -18.41 14.81
C LEU A 98 10.44 -17.12 15.01
N ASP A 99 10.88 -16.06 14.36
CA ASP A 99 10.12 -14.81 14.32
C ASP A 99 9.05 -14.90 13.22
N LEU A 100 7.86 -15.33 13.60
CA LEU A 100 6.67 -15.34 12.72
C LEU A 100 6.03 -13.96 12.60
N HIS A 101 6.70 -12.93 13.03
CA HIS A 101 6.28 -11.54 12.94
C HIS A 101 6.20 -11.01 11.50
N ILE A 102 6.35 -11.90 10.50
CA ILE A 102 5.94 -11.67 9.11
C ILE A 102 4.40 -11.58 9.06
N GLY A 103 3.87 -10.49 9.53
CA GLY A 103 2.43 -10.22 9.60
C GLY A 103 1.98 -9.47 10.85
N THR A 104 2.89 -9.15 11.74
CA THR A 104 2.76 -8.14 12.78
C THR A 104 3.15 -6.75 12.25
N ARG A 105 2.98 -5.75 13.08
CA ARG A 105 3.28 -4.33 12.80
C ARG A 105 4.60 -4.09 12.06
N ALA A 106 5.61 -4.95 12.23
CA ALA A 106 6.85 -4.90 11.47
C ALA A 106 6.66 -5.17 9.96
N GLY A 107 5.70 -6.00 9.57
CA GLY A 107 5.34 -6.22 8.16
C GLY A 107 4.70 -5.01 7.50
N PHE A 108 4.06 -4.11 8.27
CA PHE A 108 3.56 -2.83 7.74
C PHE A 108 4.69 -1.84 7.42
N THR A 109 5.86 -2.03 8.00
CA THR A 109 7.00 -1.12 7.85
C THR A 109 8.02 -1.61 6.82
N SER A 110 7.87 -2.83 6.30
CA SER A 110 8.83 -3.46 5.36
C SER A 110 8.38 -3.45 3.90
N HIS A 111 7.18 -2.94 3.61
CA HIS A 111 6.69 -2.84 2.24
C HIS A 111 7.49 -1.80 1.45
N ARG A 112 7.72 -2.08 0.18
CA ARG A 112 8.52 -1.23 -0.70
C ARG A 112 7.68 -0.42 -1.67
N PHE A 113 6.55 -0.96 -2.09
CA PHE A 113 5.66 -0.33 -3.05
C PHE A 113 4.25 -0.21 -2.49
N GLU A 114 3.64 0.95 -2.73
CA GLU A 114 2.24 1.22 -2.45
C GLU A 114 1.58 1.76 -3.71
N VAL A 115 0.33 1.39 -3.93
CA VAL A 115 -0.53 2.01 -4.93
C VAL A 115 -1.90 2.25 -4.33
N GLY A 116 -2.54 3.34 -4.70
CA GLY A 116 -3.85 3.67 -4.18
C GLY A 116 -4.66 4.56 -5.10
N ALA A 117 -5.95 4.62 -4.78
CA ALA A 117 -6.91 5.48 -5.45
C ALA A 117 -7.70 6.28 -4.43
N PHE A 118 -8.01 7.52 -4.77
CA PHE A 118 -8.70 8.48 -3.92
C PHE A 118 -9.86 9.13 -4.62
N ALA A 119 -10.85 9.51 -3.83
CA ALA A 119 -11.86 10.49 -4.18
C ALA A 119 -11.78 11.66 -3.20
N GLY A 120 -12.03 12.88 -3.67
CA GLY A 120 -11.90 14.06 -2.84
C GLY A 120 -12.36 15.34 -3.52
N VAL A 121 -11.79 16.43 -3.06
CA VAL A 121 -12.11 17.79 -3.49
C VAL A 121 -10.81 18.56 -3.68
N TRP A 122 -10.69 19.28 -4.79
CA TRP A 122 -9.63 20.23 -5.13
C TRP A 122 -10.25 21.60 -5.37
N GLY A 123 -9.91 22.60 -4.53
CA GLY A 123 -10.44 23.97 -4.72
C GLY A 123 -11.96 24.04 -4.88
N GLY A 124 -12.73 23.15 -4.25
CA GLY A 124 -14.17 23.04 -4.39
C GLY A 124 -14.67 22.19 -5.57
N ALA A 125 -13.79 21.68 -6.43
CA ALA A 125 -14.11 20.75 -7.51
C ALA A 125 -13.97 19.29 -7.05
N SER A 126 -14.81 18.38 -7.56
CA SER A 126 -14.67 16.94 -7.27
C SER A 126 -13.39 16.39 -7.88
N LEU A 127 -12.62 15.64 -7.12
CA LEU A 127 -11.33 15.06 -7.51
C LEU A 127 -11.38 13.53 -7.45
N ILE A 128 -10.82 12.90 -8.48
CA ILE A 128 -10.44 11.49 -8.46
C ILE A 128 -8.96 11.42 -8.76
N SER A 129 -8.20 10.69 -7.95
CA SER A 129 -6.75 10.56 -8.13
C SER A 129 -6.24 9.17 -7.81
N SER A 130 -5.07 8.86 -8.35
CA SER A 130 -4.29 7.66 -8.03
C SER A 130 -2.87 8.05 -7.69
N TYR A 131 -2.20 7.22 -6.89
CA TYR A 131 -0.79 7.41 -6.57
C TYR A 131 -0.04 6.09 -6.56
N ALA A 132 1.26 6.21 -6.74
CA ALA A 132 2.24 5.16 -6.48
C ALA A 132 3.31 5.70 -5.54
N SER A 133 3.79 4.86 -4.63
CA SER A 133 4.80 5.23 -3.65
C SER A 133 5.90 4.18 -3.58
N LEU A 134 7.13 4.65 -3.41
CA LEU A 134 8.33 3.86 -3.20
C LEU A 134 8.93 4.19 -1.84
N SER A 135 8.87 3.25 -0.92
CA SER A 135 9.41 3.40 0.43
C SER A 135 10.93 3.17 0.44
N PHE A 136 11.68 4.14 0.94
CA PHE A 136 13.13 4.03 1.20
C PHE A 136 13.41 3.33 2.52
N ASN A 137 12.56 3.60 3.51
CA ASN A 137 12.58 2.97 4.82
C ASN A 137 11.16 2.98 5.41
N SER A 138 11.01 2.55 6.66
CA SER A 138 9.70 2.50 7.34
C SER A 138 9.00 3.85 7.53
N GLN A 139 9.72 4.96 7.39
CA GLN A 139 9.21 6.30 7.65
C GLN A 139 9.17 7.20 6.42
N LEU A 140 10.06 7.01 5.46
CA LEU A 140 10.24 7.90 4.32
C LEU A 140 9.93 7.20 3.01
N ALA A 141 9.08 7.82 2.19
CA ALA A 141 8.72 7.34 0.87
C ALA A 141 8.66 8.47 -0.16
N LEU A 142 8.97 8.14 -1.40
CA LEU A 142 8.73 8.98 -2.57
C LEU A 142 7.36 8.62 -3.13
N GLU A 143 6.54 9.63 -3.39
CA GLU A 143 5.18 9.46 -3.92
C GLU A 143 5.04 10.20 -5.23
N ALA A 144 4.39 9.58 -6.21
CA ALA A 144 3.93 10.20 -7.44
C ALA A 144 2.41 10.02 -7.54
N ALA A 145 1.70 11.09 -7.85
CA ALA A 145 0.25 11.09 -7.93
C ALA A 145 -0.23 11.75 -9.21
N VAL A 146 -1.35 11.27 -9.74
CA VAL A 146 -2.08 11.90 -10.83
C VAL A 146 -3.55 11.96 -10.47
N GLY A 147 -4.20 13.07 -10.81
CA GLY A 147 -5.60 13.30 -10.51
C GLY A 147 -6.31 14.07 -11.60
N GLU A 148 -7.62 13.91 -11.65
CA GLU A 148 -8.50 14.69 -12.51
C GLU A 148 -9.59 15.31 -11.64
N PHE A 149 -9.77 16.63 -11.77
CA PHE A 149 -10.81 17.35 -11.05
C PHE A 149 -11.88 17.89 -12.00
N PHE A 150 -13.12 17.85 -11.51
CA PHE A 150 -14.32 18.21 -12.23
C PHE A 150 -15.06 19.29 -11.46
N GLY A 151 -14.92 20.52 -11.89
CA GLY A 151 -15.60 21.67 -11.31
C GLY A 151 -16.73 22.21 -12.18
N ARG A 152 -17.53 23.07 -11.57
CA ARG A 152 -18.61 23.79 -12.30
C ARG A 152 -18.03 24.75 -13.35
N TYR A 153 -16.90 25.39 -13.04
CA TYR A 153 -16.30 26.44 -13.84
C TYR A 153 -15.05 26.02 -14.59
N SER A 154 -14.41 24.94 -14.17
CA SER A 154 -13.21 24.39 -14.79
C SER A 154 -13.09 22.90 -14.55
N ASN A 155 -12.44 22.21 -15.45
CA ASN A 155 -11.90 20.87 -15.25
C ASN A 155 -10.38 20.95 -15.32
N GLY A 156 -9.70 19.91 -14.85
CA GLY A 156 -8.27 19.87 -15.03
C GLY A 156 -7.65 18.56 -14.54
N VAL A 157 -6.35 18.48 -14.75
CA VAL A 157 -5.53 17.33 -14.37
C VAL A 157 -4.38 17.82 -13.51
N THR A 158 -4.08 17.09 -12.46
CA THR A 158 -2.92 17.32 -11.59
C THR A 158 -1.92 16.17 -11.73
N ALA A 159 -0.64 16.51 -11.66
CA ALA A 159 0.44 15.52 -11.56
C ALA A 159 1.46 16.02 -10.53
N ASP A 160 1.65 15.25 -9.47
CA ASP A 160 2.45 15.60 -8.31
C ASP A 160 3.54 14.59 -8.05
N ILE A 161 4.67 15.06 -7.53
CA ILE A 161 5.74 14.24 -6.97
C ILE A 161 6.17 14.84 -5.63
N GLY A 162 6.44 14.01 -4.65
CA GLY A 162 6.85 14.50 -3.34
C GLY A 162 7.32 13.41 -2.41
N LEU A 163 7.71 13.84 -1.23
CA LEU A 163 8.14 12.97 -0.15
C LEU A 163 7.06 12.89 0.92
N SER A 164 6.81 11.70 1.43
CA SER A 164 5.97 11.46 2.59
C SER A 164 6.79 10.92 3.75
N HIS A 165 6.52 11.41 4.95
CA HIS A 165 7.15 10.99 6.20
C HIS A 165 6.10 10.48 7.17
N VAL A 166 6.12 9.19 7.47
CA VAL A 166 5.25 8.56 8.46
C VAL A 166 5.87 8.71 9.84
N ILE A 167 5.18 9.40 10.75
CA ILE A 167 5.72 9.76 12.08
C ILE A 167 5.83 8.52 12.96
N VAL A 168 4.78 7.70 13.02
CA VAL A 168 4.75 6.49 13.84
C VAL A 168 4.23 5.31 13.02
N PRO A 169 5.07 4.65 12.22
CA PRO A 169 4.65 3.60 11.30
C PRO A 169 4.12 2.33 11.99
N GLN A 170 4.41 2.16 13.28
CA GLN A 170 4.01 0.99 14.07
C GLN A 170 2.57 1.08 14.59
N TRP A 171 1.94 2.25 14.50
CA TRP A 171 0.58 2.43 14.98
C TRP A 171 -0.44 1.94 13.95
N ARG A 172 -1.58 1.47 14.43
CA ARG A 172 -2.70 1.11 13.55
C ARG A 172 -3.28 2.33 12.83
N ILE A 173 -3.21 3.49 13.48
CA ILE A 173 -3.52 4.80 12.89
C ILE A 173 -2.20 5.56 12.88
N SER A 174 -1.60 5.70 11.71
CA SER A 174 -0.28 6.31 11.54
C SER A 174 -0.41 7.70 10.91
N PRO A 175 -0.10 8.77 11.65
CA PRO A 175 -0.04 10.10 11.08
C PRO A 175 1.20 10.22 10.17
N PHE A 176 1.06 11.00 9.10
CA PHE A 176 2.14 11.30 8.19
C PHE A 176 2.09 12.74 7.71
N LEU A 177 3.23 13.24 7.29
CA LEU A 177 3.41 14.54 6.66
C LEU A 177 3.91 14.34 5.24
N MET A 178 3.66 15.29 4.37
CA MET A 178 4.12 15.27 2.99
C MET A 178 4.48 16.66 2.50
N LEU A 179 5.41 16.71 1.58
CA LEU A 179 5.78 17.92 0.86
C LEU A 179 6.24 17.54 -0.56
N GLY A 180 5.97 18.41 -1.51
CA GLY A 180 6.34 18.14 -2.89
C GLY A 180 5.95 19.28 -3.83
N GLY A 181 5.96 18.95 -5.11
CA GLY A 181 5.53 19.87 -6.16
C GLY A 181 4.96 19.12 -7.33
N GLY A 182 4.38 19.84 -8.24
CA GLY A 182 3.73 19.25 -9.39
C GLY A 182 3.33 20.26 -10.44
N VAL A 183 2.42 19.85 -11.26
CA VAL A 183 1.82 20.67 -12.30
C VAL A 183 0.30 20.50 -12.29
N VAL A 184 -0.41 21.58 -12.51
CA VAL A 184 -1.85 21.57 -12.72
C VAL A 184 -2.15 22.10 -14.10
N HIS A 185 -2.93 21.36 -14.87
CA HIS A 185 -3.46 21.78 -16.15
C HIS A 185 -4.96 22.07 -16.00
N THR A 186 -5.36 23.31 -16.21
CA THR A 186 -6.74 23.76 -16.02
C THR A 186 -7.36 24.13 -17.36
N GLU A 187 -8.55 23.60 -17.60
CA GLU A 187 -9.40 23.89 -18.74
C GLU A 187 -10.64 24.68 -18.26
N PRO A 188 -10.65 26.01 -18.37
CA PRO A 188 -11.81 26.83 -18.00
C PRO A 188 -13.02 26.56 -18.90
N LYS A 189 -14.22 26.52 -18.32
CA LYS A 189 -15.51 26.35 -19.03
C LYS A 189 -16.19 27.71 -19.33
N ALA A 190 -15.42 28.75 -19.67
CA ALA A 190 -15.98 30.06 -19.93
C ALA A 190 -16.72 30.12 -21.31
N THR A 191 -17.92 30.73 -21.32
CA THR A 191 -18.75 30.84 -22.52
C THR A 191 -18.65 32.21 -23.23
N LEU A 192 -18.09 33.22 -22.55
CA LEU A 192 -18.12 34.62 -23.03
C LEU A 192 -16.75 35.16 -23.49
N VAL A 193 -15.65 34.48 -23.16
CA VAL A 193 -14.30 34.84 -23.57
C VAL A 193 -13.60 33.56 -24.01
N GLN A 194 -12.75 33.65 -25.04
CA GLN A 194 -12.01 32.48 -25.53
C GLN A 194 -11.12 31.93 -24.40
N PRO A 195 -11.47 30.77 -23.82
CA PRO A 195 -10.72 30.24 -22.68
C PRO A 195 -9.35 29.75 -23.16
N SER A 196 -8.29 30.21 -22.54
CA SER A 196 -6.96 29.63 -22.74
C SER A 196 -6.67 28.59 -21.66
N ASN A 197 -6.32 27.40 -22.09
CA ASN A 197 -5.84 26.36 -21.17
C ASN A 197 -4.56 26.86 -20.50
N ARG A 198 -4.44 26.58 -19.19
CA ARG A 198 -3.29 26.98 -18.37
C ARG A 198 -2.60 25.76 -17.83
N THR A 199 -1.29 25.78 -17.87
CA THR A 199 -0.45 24.81 -17.17
C THR A 199 0.44 25.59 -16.21
N GLU A 200 0.31 25.30 -14.93
CA GLU A 200 0.97 26.03 -13.86
C GLU A 200 1.71 25.03 -12.96
N GLN A 201 2.83 25.48 -12.40
CA GLN A 201 3.58 24.70 -11.43
C GLN A 201 2.96 24.85 -10.05
N THR A 202 3.06 23.80 -9.24
CA THR A 202 2.57 23.81 -7.88
C THR A 202 3.62 23.33 -6.91
N ALA A 203 3.60 23.86 -5.68
CA ALA A 203 4.27 23.28 -4.54
C ALA A 203 3.22 23.01 -3.46
N TYR A 204 3.36 21.92 -2.73
CA TYR A 204 2.41 21.57 -1.70
C TYR A 204 3.08 21.12 -0.41
N VAL A 205 2.37 21.34 0.67
CA VAL A 205 2.61 20.75 1.97
C VAL A 205 1.30 20.17 2.48
N GLY A 206 1.38 19.07 3.18
CA GLY A 206 0.18 18.43 3.68
C GLY A 206 0.48 17.35 4.70
N GLY A 207 -0.57 16.65 5.06
CA GLY A 207 -0.49 15.53 5.98
C GLY A 207 -1.77 14.73 5.99
N GLY A 208 -1.77 13.67 6.76
CA GLY A 208 -2.94 12.82 6.83
C GLY A 208 -2.78 11.67 7.81
N LEU A 209 -3.71 10.75 7.71
CA LEU A 209 -3.77 9.56 8.54
C LEU A 209 -3.86 8.32 7.65
N ARG A 210 -3.09 7.29 8.00
CA ARG A 210 -3.17 5.95 7.43
C ARG A 210 -3.84 5.03 8.45
N PHE A 211 -4.88 4.35 8.07
CA PHE A 211 -5.58 3.38 8.91
C PHE A 211 -5.47 1.99 8.31
N TYR A 212 -4.63 1.14 8.90
CA TYR A 212 -4.37 -0.22 8.43
C TYR A 212 -5.56 -1.14 8.70
N LEU A 213 -6.22 -1.62 7.63
CA LEU A 213 -7.35 -2.54 7.68
C LEU A 213 -6.90 -3.99 7.72
N SER A 214 -5.92 -4.32 6.90
CA SER A 214 -5.41 -5.67 6.74
C SER A 214 -3.89 -5.67 6.52
N ARG A 215 -3.32 -6.85 6.22
CA ARG A 215 -1.88 -7.04 6.01
C ARG A 215 -1.34 -6.40 4.74
N SER A 216 -2.20 -6.00 3.82
CA SER A 216 -1.82 -5.46 2.51
C SER A 216 -2.67 -4.28 2.09
N CYS A 217 -3.58 -3.78 2.97
CA CYS A 217 -4.51 -2.73 2.62
C CYS A 217 -4.70 -1.75 3.79
N PHE A 218 -4.76 -0.47 3.46
CA PHE A 218 -5.11 0.59 4.40
C PHE A 218 -6.02 1.63 3.74
N VAL A 219 -6.76 2.35 4.58
CA VAL A 219 -7.47 3.58 4.22
C VAL A 219 -6.55 4.75 4.51
N ARG A 220 -6.54 5.73 3.63
CA ARG A 220 -5.73 6.93 3.76
C ARG A 220 -6.60 8.17 3.57
N ALA A 221 -6.54 9.08 4.54
CA ALA A 221 -7.13 10.40 4.48
C ALA A 221 -6.01 11.43 4.38
N GLU A 222 -6.12 12.37 3.45
CA GLU A 222 -5.11 13.39 3.17
C GLU A 222 -5.73 14.77 3.11
N TYR A 223 -4.95 15.71 3.60
CA TYR A 223 -5.14 17.14 3.36
C TYR A 223 -3.85 17.74 2.85
N LYS A 224 -3.93 18.51 1.76
CA LYS A 224 -2.82 19.26 1.19
C LYS A 224 -3.23 20.69 0.92
N THR A 225 -2.33 21.60 1.14
CA THR A 225 -2.44 22.98 0.65
C THR A 225 -1.43 23.16 -0.47
N HIS A 226 -1.91 23.52 -1.63
CA HIS A 226 -1.12 23.76 -2.84
C HIS A 226 -0.95 25.24 -3.07
N MET A 227 0.26 25.68 -3.31
CA MET A 227 0.58 26.99 -3.84
C MET A 227 0.78 26.87 -5.35
N VAL A 228 -0.12 27.46 -6.12
CA VAL A 228 -0.07 27.46 -7.58
C VAL A 228 0.68 28.72 -8.04
N PHE A 229 1.78 28.52 -8.75
CA PHE A 229 2.62 29.62 -9.27
C PHE A 229 2.05 30.09 -10.60
N THR A 230 1.24 31.14 -10.53
CA THR A 230 0.64 31.74 -11.73
C THR A 230 1.61 32.74 -12.37
N LYS A 231 1.49 32.95 -13.67
CA LYS A 231 2.22 33.99 -14.39
C LYS A 231 1.73 35.41 -14.06
N LEU A 232 0.65 35.54 -13.34
CA LEU A 232 0.09 36.76 -12.81
C LEU A 232 0.73 37.09 -11.47
N ASN A 233 0.84 38.35 -11.09
CA ASN A 233 1.53 38.83 -9.87
C ASN A 233 0.94 38.32 -8.52
N ARG A 234 0.13 37.27 -8.53
CA ARG A 234 -0.46 36.66 -7.34
C ARG A 234 -0.43 35.15 -7.50
N ASN A 235 0.18 34.48 -6.52
CA ASN A 235 0.06 33.03 -6.38
C ASN A 235 -1.34 32.70 -5.84
N GLU A 236 -1.92 31.62 -6.32
CA GLU A 236 -3.21 31.08 -5.85
C GLU A 236 -2.93 29.96 -4.84
N VAL A 237 -3.76 29.86 -3.82
CA VAL A 237 -3.67 28.79 -2.81
C VAL A 237 -4.93 27.95 -2.94
N GLU A 238 -4.74 26.65 -3.15
CA GLU A 238 -5.83 25.69 -3.31
C GLU A 238 -5.68 24.55 -2.30
N ASP A 239 -6.80 24.22 -1.68
CA ASP A 239 -6.87 23.14 -0.72
C ASP A 239 -7.38 21.84 -1.36
N GLU A 240 -6.75 20.75 -1.01
CA GLU A 240 -7.11 19.39 -1.46
C GLU A 240 -7.43 18.51 -0.26
N TRP A 241 -8.63 17.95 -0.26
CA TRP A 241 -9.05 16.90 0.68
C TRP A 241 -9.35 15.62 -0.06
N LYS A 242 -8.80 14.50 0.37
CA LYS A 242 -9.10 13.22 -0.25
C LYS A 242 -9.08 12.06 0.73
N LEU A 243 -9.89 11.07 0.41
CA LEU A 243 -10.01 9.81 1.12
C LEU A 243 -9.90 8.68 0.10
N GLY A 244 -9.18 7.63 0.43
CA GLY A 244 -9.03 6.51 -0.48
C GLY A 244 -8.49 5.25 0.17
N PHE A 245 -8.28 4.26 -0.70
CA PHE A 245 -7.70 2.97 -0.36
C PHE A 245 -6.34 2.82 -1.02
N ALA A 246 -5.46 2.15 -0.30
CA ALA A 246 -4.18 1.76 -0.83
C ALA A 246 -3.85 0.30 -0.51
N VAL A 247 -3.12 -0.31 -1.41
CA VAL A 247 -2.53 -1.64 -1.24
C VAL A 247 -1.01 -1.52 -1.31
N PHE A 248 -0.32 -2.34 -0.53
CA PHE A 248 1.13 -2.37 -0.46
C PHE A 248 1.67 -3.80 -0.56
N PHE A 249 2.91 -3.94 -1.07
CA PHE A 249 3.62 -5.20 -1.32
C PHE A 249 5.14 -5.03 -1.35
#